data_f66825638ab974cf80b776525f80ed8d
#
_entry.id   f66825638ab974cf80b776525f80ed8d
#
_cell.length_a   1.000
_cell.length_b   1.000
_cell.length_c   1.000
_cell.angle_alpha   90.00
_cell.angle_beta   90.00
_cell.angle_gamma   90.00
#
_symmetry.space_group_name_H-M   'P 1'
#
loop_
_entity.id
_entity.type
_entity.pdbx_description
1 polymer ?
#
loop_
_entity_poly.entity_id
_entity_poly.type
_entity_poly.pdbx_seq_one_letter_code
_entity_poly.pdbx_strand_id
1 'polypeptide(L)'
;MPGAAVVVAFVIALLSIDKVAELFQERAALEQSYDTGRYGRFGRYLLGIDLALQSPLGIGPLQFYRYFSEDPHNSYINAFMSGGWLTGVSYATLILVTAAMGLRFVFVPSPWQATYHAVYATFLGTALESALIDSDHWRHYYLLIGVMWGLMAASRAFARGG
;
A
#
# COMPACT_ATOMS: atom_id res chain seq x y z
N MET A 1 27.91 -14.43 10.48
CA MET A 1 26.48 -14.08 10.43
C MET A 1 25.79 -14.21 11.81
N PRO A 2 26.30 -13.58 12.87
CA PRO A 2 25.74 -13.74 14.21
C PRO A 2 24.34 -13.09 14.37
N GLY A 3 24.04 -12.02 13.62
CA GLY A 3 22.77 -11.30 13.77
C GLY A 3 21.54 -12.13 13.37
N ALA A 4 21.60 -12.93 12.31
CA ALA A 4 20.49 -13.79 11.90
C ALA A 4 20.17 -14.87 12.96
N ALA A 5 21.22 -15.47 13.56
CA ALA A 5 21.04 -16.46 14.63
C ALA A 5 20.36 -15.86 15.88
N VAL A 6 20.70 -14.62 16.24
CA VAL A 6 20.08 -13.90 17.37
C VAL A 6 18.60 -13.63 17.08
N VAL A 7 18.26 -13.17 15.87
CA VAL A 7 16.86 -12.94 15.48
C VAL A 7 16.05 -14.23 15.51
N VAL A 8 16.58 -15.31 14.97
CA VAL A 8 15.91 -16.63 14.97
C VAL A 8 15.71 -17.12 16.41
N ALA A 9 16.75 -17.05 17.25
CA ALA A 9 16.64 -17.44 18.66
C ALA A 9 15.60 -16.61 19.41
N PHE A 10 15.53 -15.30 19.16
CA PHE A 10 14.53 -14.41 19.75
C PHE A 10 13.10 -14.77 19.31
N VAL A 11 12.89 -15.04 18.00
CA VAL A 11 11.59 -15.47 17.48
C VAL A 11 11.16 -16.80 18.10
N ILE A 12 12.07 -17.77 18.20
CA ILE A 12 11.79 -19.08 18.85
C ILE A 12 11.41 -18.86 20.31
N ALA A 13 12.14 -18.01 21.04
CA ALA A 13 11.86 -17.70 22.44
C ALA A 13 10.47 -17.05 22.61
N LEU A 14 10.10 -16.13 21.72
CA LEU A 14 8.78 -15.50 21.72
C LEU A 14 7.66 -16.52 21.44
N LEU A 15 7.84 -17.41 20.47
CA LEU A 15 6.86 -18.44 20.11
C LEU A 15 6.78 -19.57 21.16
N SER A 16 7.73 -19.65 22.09
CA SER A 16 7.68 -20.57 23.25
C SER A 16 6.73 -20.07 24.36
N ILE A 17 6.21 -18.86 24.24
CA ILE A 17 5.19 -18.31 25.16
C ILE A 17 3.84 -18.66 24.57
N ASP A 18 3.06 -19.54 25.22
CA ASP A 18 1.79 -20.07 24.72
C ASP A 18 0.85 -18.97 24.19
N LYS A 19 0.70 -17.89 24.92
CA LYS A 19 -0.13 -16.75 24.52
C LYS A 19 0.35 -16.04 23.24
N VAL A 20 1.67 -15.99 23.01
CA VAL A 20 2.26 -15.42 21.78
C VAL A 20 2.09 -16.40 20.63
N ALA A 21 2.26 -17.69 20.87
CA ALA A 21 2.05 -18.73 19.85
C ALA A 21 0.59 -18.77 19.41
N GLU A 22 -0.37 -18.72 20.35
CA GLU A 22 -1.81 -18.63 20.02
C GLU A 22 -2.14 -17.39 19.18
N LEU A 23 -1.69 -16.21 19.61
CA LEU A 23 -1.88 -14.97 18.87
C LEU A 23 -1.23 -15.01 17.49
N PHE A 24 -0.05 -15.64 17.37
CA PHE A 24 0.61 -15.79 16.08
C PHE A 24 -0.18 -16.74 15.17
N GLN A 25 -0.66 -17.88 15.69
CA GLN A 25 -1.47 -18.81 14.92
C GLN A 25 -2.79 -18.18 14.49
N GLU A 26 -3.48 -17.48 15.40
CA GLU A 26 -4.69 -16.73 15.08
C GLU A 26 -4.46 -15.69 13.97
N ARG A 27 -3.36 -14.94 14.05
CA ARG A 27 -3.02 -13.91 13.04
C ARG A 27 -2.46 -14.45 11.73
N ALA A 28 -1.82 -15.64 11.78
CA ALA A 28 -1.31 -16.33 10.60
C ALA A 28 -2.38 -17.17 9.89
N ALA A 29 -3.54 -17.39 10.49
CA ALA A 29 -4.66 -18.07 9.86
C ALA A 29 -5.17 -17.23 8.67
N LEU A 30 -5.24 -17.85 7.48
CA LEU A 30 -5.73 -17.21 6.25
C LEU A 30 -7.24 -16.91 6.28
N GLU A 31 -7.97 -17.57 7.18
CA GLU A 31 -9.40 -17.38 7.39
C GLU A 31 -9.64 -16.84 8.81
N GLN A 32 -9.73 -15.52 8.92
CA GLN A 32 -10.13 -14.89 10.17
C GLN A 32 -11.63 -14.54 10.09
N SER A 33 -12.35 -14.72 11.20
CA SER A 33 -13.77 -14.36 11.30
C SER A 33 -14.03 -12.89 10.95
N TYR A 34 -13.02 -12.05 11.15
CA TYR A 34 -13.00 -10.62 10.82
C TYR A 34 -12.85 -10.35 9.30
N ASP A 35 -12.28 -11.30 8.53
CA ASP A 35 -12.09 -11.16 7.08
C ASP A 35 -13.28 -11.72 6.28
N THR A 36 -14.07 -12.59 6.89
CA THR A 36 -15.18 -13.31 6.26
C THR A 36 -16.53 -12.72 6.62
N GLY A 37 -17.52 -12.89 5.72
CA GLY A 37 -18.87 -12.38 5.89
C GLY A 37 -19.11 -11.02 5.22
N ARG A 38 -20.40 -10.59 5.19
CA ARG A 38 -20.85 -9.38 4.49
C ARG A 38 -20.16 -8.11 5.00
N TYR A 39 -19.82 -8.07 6.28
CA TYR A 39 -19.15 -6.94 6.95
C TYR A 39 -17.69 -7.24 7.31
N GLY A 40 -17.16 -8.39 6.91
CA GLY A 40 -15.72 -8.67 6.96
C GLY A 40 -14.94 -7.80 5.96
N ARG A 41 -13.62 -7.85 6.04
CA ARG A 41 -12.74 -7.01 5.19
C ARG A 41 -13.12 -7.09 3.70
N PHE A 42 -13.21 -8.31 3.16
CA PHE A 42 -13.53 -8.49 1.74
C PHE A 42 -14.99 -8.13 1.40
N GLY A 43 -15.92 -8.37 2.32
CA GLY A 43 -17.30 -7.93 2.16
C GLY A 43 -17.41 -6.41 2.06
N ARG A 44 -16.65 -5.68 2.88
CA ARG A 44 -16.57 -4.20 2.83
C ARG A 44 -15.95 -3.69 1.52
N TYR A 45 -15.01 -4.42 0.93
CA TYR A 45 -14.49 -4.09 -0.41
C TYR A 45 -15.60 -4.12 -1.46
N LEU A 46 -16.42 -5.16 -1.45
CA LEU A 46 -17.55 -5.27 -2.38
C LEU A 46 -18.58 -4.16 -2.16
N LEU A 47 -18.89 -3.84 -0.90
CA LEU A 47 -19.78 -2.72 -0.56
C LEU A 47 -19.21 -1.37 -1.00
N GLY A 48 -17.90 -1.15 -0.82
CA GLY A 48 -17.22 0.06 -1.27
C GLY A 48 -17.21 0.21 -2.79
N ILE A 49 -17.00 -0.90 -3.51
CA ILE A 49 -17.08 -0.94 -4.97
C ILE A 49 -18.50 -0.63 -5.44
N ASP A 50 -19.52 -1.23 -4.81
CA ASP A 50 -20.91 -0.99 -5.15
C ASP A 50 -21.29 0.50 -4.96
N LEU A 51 -20.90 1.11 -3.84
CA LEU A 51 -21.05 2.55 -3.62
C LEU A 51 -20.34 3.41 -4.66
N ALA A 52 -19.10 3.03 -5.04
CA ALA A 52 -18.35 3.73 -6.07
C ALA A 52 -19.03 3.66 -7.45
N LEU A 53 -19.64 2.52 -7.78
CA LEU A 53 -20.41 2.35 -9.02
C LEU A 53 -21.71 3.16 -9.03
N GLN A 54 -22.39 3.23 -7.89
CA GLN A 54 -23.63 4.00 -7.75
C GLN A 54 -23.41 5.51 -7.61
N SER A 55 -22.19 5.93 -7.21
CA SER A 55 -21.85 7.32 -6.94
C SER A 55 -20.65 7.79 -7.77
N PRO A 56 -20.79 8.06 -9.09
CA PRO A 56 -19.69 8.46 -9.96
C PRO A 56 -18.95 9.74 -9.52
N LEU A 57 -19.62 10.63 -8.80
CA LEU A 57 -19.03 11.87 -8.24
C LEU A 57 -18.47 11.65 -6.82
N GLY A 58 -18.59 10.42 -6.29
CA GLY A 58 -18.19 10.07 -4.93
C GLY A 58 -19.23 10.43 -3.88
N ILE A 59 -19.09 9.83 -2.70
CA ILE A 59 -19.96 10.09 -1.53
C ILE A 59 -19.35 11.14 -0.59
N GLY A 60 -18.13 11.60 -0.86
CA GLY A 60 -17.37 12.50 -0.01
C GLY A 60 -16.44 11.77 0.98
N PRO A 61 -15.38 12.45 1.44
CA PRO A 61 -14.45 11.88 2.40
C PRO A 61 -15.15 11.59 3.73
N LEU A 62 -14.76 10.49 4.38
CA LEU A 62 -15.26 10.06 5.68
C LEU A 62 -16.79 9.86 5.74
N GLN A 63 -17.44 9.58 4.59
CA GLN A 63 -18.88 9.37 4.56
C GLN A 63 -19.29 7.90 4.59
N PHE A 64 -18.37 6.96 4.45
CA PHE A 64 -18.66 5.53 4.39
C PHE A 64 -19.34 5.02 5.66
N TYR A 65 -18.97 5.56 6.84
CA TYR A 65 -19.60 5.20 8.11
C TYR A 65 -21.10 5.54 8.20
N ARG A 66 -21.63 6.38 7.28
CA ARG A 66 -23.07 6.63 7.18
C ARG A 66 -23.84 5.46 6.58
N TYR A 67 -23.12 4.61 5.86
CA TYR A 67 -23.68 3.44 5.18
C TYR A 67 -23.32 2.14 5.90
N PHE A 68 -22.13 2.07 6.48
CA PHE A 68 -21.58 0.87 7.10
C PHE A 68 -20.76 1.21 8.35
N SER A 69 -20.62 0.23 9.27
CA SER A 69 -20.01 0.44 10.59
C SER A 69 -18.50 0.72 10.56
N GLU A 70 -17.79 0.28 9.52
CA GLU A 70 -16.34 0.40 9.40
C GLU A 70 -15.92 0.61 7.95
N ASP A 71 -14.84 1.37 7.73
CA ASP A 71 -14.27 1.63 6.42
C ASP A 71 -13.69 0.37 5.76
N PRO A 72 -13.60 0.32 4.41
CA PRO A 72 -13.09 -0.84 3.68
C PRO A 72 -11.58 -1.07 3.88
N HIS A 73 -10.82 -0.15 4.48
CA HIS A 73 -9.37 -0.23 4.64
C HIS A 73 -8.64 -0.57 3.34
N ASN A 74 -8.95 0.18 2.29
CA ASN A 74 -8.35 0.03 0.96
C ASN A 74 -8.33 1.39 0.26
N SER A 75 -7.14 1.98 0.13
CA SER A 75 -6.96 3.32 -0.41
C SER A 75 -7.46 3.45 -1.85
N TYR A 76 -7.37 2.40 -2.66
CA TYR A 76 -7.85 2.43 -4.04
C TYR A 76 -9.37 2.52 -4.09
N ILE A 77 -10.06 1.66 -3.35
CA ILE A 77 -11.53 1.69 -3.25
C ILE A 77 -11.97 3.01 -2.64
N ASN A 78 -11.28 3.49 -1.59
CA ASN A 78 -11.59 4.75 -0.92
C ASN A 78 -11.48 5.95 -1.88
N ALA A 79 -10.46 5.99 -2.74
CA ALA A 79 -10.31 7.05 -3.74
C ALA A 79 -11.50 7.12 -4.71
N PHE A 80 -11.98 5.95 -5.19
CA PHE A 80 -13.16 5.88 -6.07
C PHE A 80 -14.45 6.25 -5.32
N MET A 81 -14.62 5.72 -4.12
CA MET A 81 -15.82 5.88 -3.33
C MET A 81 -15.97 7.31 -2.80
N SER A 82 -14.89 7.86 -2.22
CA SER A 82 -14.94 9.18 -1.58
C SER A 82 -14.89 10.32 -2.58
N GLY A 83 -13.97 10.28 -3.54
CA GLY A 83 -13.73 11.35 -4.51
C GLY A 83 -14.34 11.13 -5.89
N GLY A 84 -15.01 9.99 -6.08
CA GLY A 84 -15.62 9.60 -7.35
C GLY A 84 -14.61 9.04 -8.35
N TRP A 85 -15.10 8.75 -9.55
CA TRP A 85 -14.32 8.05 -10.57
C TRP A 85 -13.10 8.84 -11.03
N LEU A 86 -13.20 10.17 -11.14
CA LEU A 86 -12.06 10.99 -11.53
C LEU A 86 -10.91 10.86 -10.53
N THR A 87 -11.22 10.92 -9.24
CA THR A 87 -10.22 10.78 -8.16
C THR A 87 -9.63 9.37 -8.15
N GLY A 88 -10.49 8.34 -8.22
CA GLY A 88 -10.05 6.94 -8.22
C GLY A 88 -9.14 6.62 -9.41
N VAL A 89 -9.54 7.01 -10.62
CA VAL A 89 -8.72 6.80 -11.84
C VAL A 89 -7.41 7.58 -11.76
N SER A 90 -7.45 8.84 -11.31
CA SER A 90 -6.25 9.67 -11.18
C SER A 90 -5.28 9.09 -10.16
N TYR A 91 -5.77 8.66 -8.99
CA TYR A 91 -4.96 8.03 -7.95
C TYR A 91 -4.33 6.72 -8.44
N ALA A 92 -5.13 5.80 -8.99
CA ALA A 92 -4.63 4.54 -9.51
C ALA A 92 -3.61 4.76 -10.65
N THR A 93 -3.88 5.71 -11.54
CA THR A 93 -2.96 6.07 -12.63
C THR A 93 -1.64 6.61 -12.10
N LEU A 94 -1.67 7.50 -11.09
CA LEU A 94 -0.46 8.02 -10.45
C LEU A 94 0.41 6.89 -9.91
N ILE A 95 -0.17 5.94 -9.18
CA ILE A 95 0.57 4.81 -8.61
C ILE A 95 1.13 3.90 -9.71
N LEU A 96 0.28 3.50 -10.67
CA LEU A 96 0.67 2.58 -11.75
C LEU A 96 1.75 3.20 -12.66
N VAL A 97 1.61 4.47 -13.04
CA VAL A 97 2.60 5.17 -13.87
C VAL A 97 3.90 5.32 -13.11
N THR A 98 3.86 5.68 -11.81
CA THR A 98 5.07 5.75 -10.98
C THR A 98 5.76 4.38 -10.87
N ALA A 99 5.01 3.31 -10.67
CA ALA A 99 5.56 1.94 -10.63
C ALA A 99 6.18 1.54 -11.97
N ALA A 100 5.43 1.71 -13.08
CA ALA A 100 5.87 1.30 -14.41
C ALA A 100 7.08 2.11 -14.91
N MET A 101 7.06 3.43 -14.70
CA MET A 101 8.21 4.28 -15.02
C MET A 101 9.38 3.98 -14.11
N GLY A 102 9.12 3.80 -12.81
CA GLY A 102 10.14 3.45 -11.81
C GLY A 102 10.89 2.18 -12.18
N LEU A 103 10.21 1.15 -12.63
CA LEU A 103 10.82 -0.11 -13.04
C LEU A 103 11.89 0.08 -14.14
N ARG A 104 11.65 0.99 -15.09
CA ARG A 104 12.62 1.28 -16.16
C ARG A 104 13.92 1.86 -15.64
N PHE A 105 13.87 2.62 -14.54
CA PHE A 105 15.05 3.27 -13.96
C PHE A 105 15.82 2.39 -12.97
N VAL A 106 15.26 1.25 -12.55
CA VAL A 106 15.98 0.25 -11.74
C VAL A 106 17.28 -0.17 -12.39
N PHE A 107 17.31 -0.24 -13.72
CA PHE A 107 18.45 -0.70 -14.52
C PHE A 107 19.30 0.42 -15.11
N VAL A 108 18.99 1.69 -14.79
CA VAL A 108 19.76 2.84 -15.29
C VAL A 108 20.92 3.11 -14.33
N PRO A 109 22.18 2.96 -14.77
CA PRO A 109 23.33 3.25 -13.92
C PRO A 109 23.36 4.73 -13.52
N SER A 110 23.53 4.99 -12.22
CA SER A 110 23.65 6.33 -11.68
C SER A 110 24.38 6.31 -10.33
N PRO A 111 25.02 7.43 -9.91
CA PRO A 111 25.70 7.50 -8.61
C PRO A 111 24.78 7.22 -7.41
N TRP A 112 23.46 7.40 -7.57
CA TRP A 112 22.44 7.19 -6.53
C TRP A 112 21.60 5.93 -6.75
N GLN A 113 22.08 4.98 -7.58
CA GLN A 113 21.31 3.77 -7.92
C GLN A 113 20.90 2.95 -6.68
N ALA A 114 21.76 2.81 -5.68
CA ALA A 114 21.42 2.11 -4.44
C ALA A 114 20.28 2.81 -3.67
N THR A 115 20.32 4.13 -3.58
CA THR A 115 19.24 4.94 -2.99
C THR A 115 17.96 4.78 -3.80
N TYR A 116 18.05 4.78 -5.13
CA TYR A 116 16.91 4.57 -6.01
C TYR A 116 16.23 3.21 -5.75
N HIS A 117 17.00 2.13 -5.64
CA HIS A 117 16.46 0.79 -5.37
C HIS A 117 15.73 0.75 -4.01
N ALA A 118 16.30 1.36 -2.97
CA ALA A 118 15.68 1.41 -1.65
C ALA A 118 14.35 2.18 -1.69
N VAL A 119 14.34 3.36 -2.32
CA VAL A 119 13.15 4.21 -2.45
C VAL A 119 12.08 3.52 -3.29
N TYR A 120 12.46 2.88 -4.40
CA TYR A 120 11.53 2.16 -5.26
C TYR A 120 10.90 0.94 -4.57
N ALA A 121 11.71 0.15 -3.85
CA ALA A 121 11.20 -0.98 -3.07
C ALA A 121 10.23 -0.53 -1.98
N THR A 122 10.56 0.55 -1.27
CA THR A 122 9.66 1.15 -0.27
C THR A 122 8.36 1.63 -0.90
N PHE A 123 8.44 2.32 -2.06
CA PHE A 123 7.26 2.76 -2.80
C PHE A 123 6.36 1.58 -3.19
N LEU A 124 6.93 0.51 -3.76
CA LEU A 124 6.15 -0.68 -4.13
C LEU A 124 5.52 -1.35 -2.91
N GLY A 125 6.26 -1.48 -1.80
CA GLY A 125 5.73 -2.01 -0.56
C GLY A 125 4.52 -1.20 -0.07
N THR A 126 4.64 0.13 -0.01
CA THR A 126 3.53 1.01 0.39
C THR A 126 2.36 0.96 -0.60
N ALA A 127 2.63 0.87 -1.92
CA ALA A 127 1.59 0.74 -2.92
C ALA A 127 0.78 -0.57 -2.78
N LEU A 128 1.44 -1.68 -2.45
CA LEU A 128 0.79 -2.96 -2.17
C LEU A 128 0.02 -2.91 -0.84
N GLU A 129 0.62 -2.35 0.19
CA GLU A 129 0.00 -2.18 1.50
C GLU A 129 -1.28 -1.33 1.41
N SER A 130 -1.31 -0.33 0.52
CA SER A 130 -2.48 0.53 0.26
C SER A 130 -3.74 -0.25 -0.20
N ALA A 131 -3.59 -1.48 -0.66
CA ALA A 131 -4.71 -2.37 -0.94
C ALA A 131 -5.31 -3.03 0.32
N LEU A 132 -4.63 -2.93 1.47
CA LEU A 132 -5.01 -3.55 2.74
C LEU A 132 -5.28 -2.54 3.85
N ILE A 133 -4.79 -1.30 3.69
CA ILE A 133 -4.96 -0.21 4.65
C ILE A 133 -5.22 1.12 3.92
N ASP A 134 -5.68 2.11 4.68
CA ASP A 134 -5.93 3.47 4.19
C ASP A 134 -4.65 4.30 4.28
N SER A 135 -3.91 4.39 3.19
CA SER A 135 -2.68 5.17 3.06
C SER A 135 -2.83 6.43 2.19
N ASP A 136 -4.02 6.64 1.60
CA ASP A 136 -4.32 7.74 0.70
C ASP A 136 -4.19 9.14 1.35
N HIS A 137 -4.23 9.22 2.67
CA HIS A 137 -4.00 10.45 3.45
C HIS A 137 -2.56 10.57 4.01
N TRP A 138 -1.69 9.61 3.76
CA TRP A 138 -0.31 9.61 4.27
C TRP A 138 0.59 10.58 3.51
N ARG A 139 0.98 11.67 4.15
CA ARG A 139 1.85 12.69 3.55
C ARG A 139 3.19 12.13 3.09
N HIS A 140 3.77 11.21 3.85
CA HIS A 140 5.05 10.58 3.50
C HIS A 140 4.95 9.69 2.26
N TYR A 141 3.78 9.15 1.95
CA TYR A 141 3.58 8.39 0.71
C TYR A 141 3.68 9.30 -0.53
N TYR A 142 3.06 10.47 -0.48
CA TYR A 142 3.19 11.45 -1.58
C TYR A 142 4.60 12.03 -1.67
N LEU A 143 5.28 12.23 -0.54
CA LEU A 143 6.69 12.60 -0.53
C LEU A 143 7.54 11.53 -1.21
N LEU A 144 7.30 10.25 -0.92
CA LEU A 144 7.99 9.11 -1.52
C LEU A 144 7.79 9.08 -3.05
N ILE A 145 6.57 9.32 -3.53
CA ILE A 145 6.27 9.47 -4.97
C ILE A 145 7.08 10.65 -5.55
N GLY A 146 7.10 11.80 -4.89
CA GLY A 146 7.88 12.97 -5.32
C GLY A 146 9.38 12.69 -5.40
N VAL A 147 9.94 11.99 -4.40
CA VAL A 147 11.35 11.56 -4.40
C VAL A 147 11.62 10.59 -5.55
N MET A 148 10.71 9.65 -5.82
CA MET A 148 10.80 8.73 -6.98
C MET A 148 10.93 9.50 -8.29
N TRP A 149 10.03 10.46 -8.54
CA TRP A 149 10.06 11.25 -9.76
C TRP A 149 11.32 12.13 -9.85
N GLY A 150 11.78 12.71 -8.73
CA GLY A 150 13.04 13.44 -8.65
C GLY A 150 14.25 12.61 -9.01
N LEU A 151 14.35 11.38 -8.46
CA LEU A 151 15.44 10.46 -8.76
C LEU A 151 15.40 9.96 -10.22
N MET A 152 14.21 9.70 -10.77
CA MET A 152 14.07 9.37 -12.20
C MET A 152 14.54 10.52 -13.11
N ALA A 153 14.17 11.76 -12.80
CA ALA A 153 14.61 12.93 -13.54
C ALA A 153 16.13 13.13 -13.48
N ALA A 154 16.71 13.00 -12.28
CA ALA A 154 18.15 13.08 -12.07
C ALA A 154 18.89 11.98 -12.83
N SER A 155 18.42 10.71 -12.77
CA SER A 155 19.02 9.60 -13.50
C SER A 155 18.97 9.79 -15.02
N ARG A 156 17.86 10.33 -15.53
CA ARG A 156 17.74 10.68 -16.96
C ARG A 156 18.72 11.79 -17.37
N ALA A 157 18.87 12.82 -16.53
CA ALA A 157 19.82 13.90 -16.80
C ALA A 157 21.27 13.40 -16.80
N PHE A 158 21.63 12.56 -15.82
CA PHE A 158 22.95 11.95 -15.73
C PHE A 158 23.26 11.10 -16.97
N ALA A 159 22.35 10.24 -17.40
CA ALA A 159 22.52 9.37 -18.57
C ALA A 159 22.64 10.14 -19.91
N ARG A 160 22.22 11.40 -19.96
CA ARG A 160 22.33 12.26 -21.18
C ARG A 160 23.59 13.11 -21.19
N GLY A 161 24.17 13.37 -20.04
CA GLY A 161 25.35 14.25 -19.89
C GLY A 161 26.69 13.52 -19.82
N GLY A 162 26.68 12.18 -19.72
CA GLY A 162 27.84 11.31 -19.84
C GLY A 162 27.91 10.68 -21.21
#